data_25f795589b6ac6999513b4434687fc1f
#
_entry.id   25f795589b6ac6999513b4434687fc1f
#
_cell.length_a   1.000
_cell.length_b   1.000
_cell.length_c   1.000
_cell.angle_alpha   90.00
_cell.angle_beta   90.00
_cell.angle_gamma   90.00
#
_symmetry.space_group_name_H-M   'P 1'
#
loop_
_entity.id
_entity.type
_entity.pdbx_description
1 polymer ?
#
loop_
_entity_poly.entity_id
_entity_poly.type
_entity_poly.pdbx_seq_one_letter_code
_entity_poly.pdbx_strand_id
1 'polypeptide(L)'
;MRQGGAEIGIFKDRKAARISAPVAQNRGRHIFGMLDDYVPLGAPQTRLYYALREAVPIIDAAVFKIVRLVGGFTVECGDKAAQRELRDFIEDVPVGGNRMGMATFISSYLEQLLTCGTAVGEIITDTEGTPRALFNAPPDDITLKRNKNGVDIDIFTGCGPGMRRVARQELCLLSVLDPQPGALTGTSLLKGLPFVSSVLLKIFESIGANWERVGNLRFAVTYNPKNDAIDRAYAKDRALQVAKEWGEAMQSGSEIRDFVAVGDVQIKVIGADNQILDSEVPVRQLLEQIVAKTGLPPFMLGLSWSSTERMSSQQADALTSELEAYRRILTPVIRRICMAFLRSRGYGCTAEVVWDDITLQDEVEQSKAALYRAQAKKLNGGE
;
A
#
# COMPACT_ATOMS: atom_id res chain seq x y z
N MET A 1 -25.42 81.16 -36.05
CA MET A 1 -24.13 81.25 -36.81
C MET A 1 -23.22 80.14 -36.39
N ARG A 2 -22.70 79.44 -37.37
CA ARG A 2 -21.63 78.42 -37.41
C ARG A 2 -22.00 77.07 -36.80
N GLN A 3 -22.29 76.03 -37.55
CA GLN A 3 -21.49 75.19 -38.47
C GLN A 3 -20.28 74.64 -37.65
N GLY A 4 -20.07 73.41 -37.51
CA GLY A 4 -20.13 72.26 -38.40
C GLY A 4 -19.30 71.16 -37.75
N GLY A 5 -19.38 70.03 -38.36
CA GLY A 5 -18.30 69.03 -38.22
C GLY A 5 -18.78 67.66 -37.73
N ALA A 6 -19.27 66.90 -38.69
CA ALA A 6 -19.38 65.45 -38.48
C ALA A 6 -17.98 64.83 -38.56
N GLU A 7 -17.56 64.06 -37.55
CA GLU A 7 -16.48 63.12 -37.71
C GLU A 7 -17.01 61.71 -37.54
N ILE A 8 -16.99 61.00 -38.66
CA ILE A 8 -17.28 59.57 -38.77
C ILE A 8 -16.05 58.82 -38.30
N GLY A 9 -16.10 58.30 -37.10
CA GLY A 9 -15.10 57.37 -36.53
C GLY A 9 -15.58 55.95 -36.65
N ILE A 10 -15.41 55.30 -37.79
CA ILE A 10 -15.61 53.88 -38.00
C ILE A 10 -14.30 53.17 -37.63
N PHE A 11 -14.14 52.78 -36.40
CA PHE A 11 -13.31 51.65 -36.01
C PHE A 11 -13.74 51.20 -34.60
N LYS A 12 -14.73 50.34 -34.55
CA LYS A 12 -14.99 49.55 -33.37
C LYS A 12 -13.92 48.47 -33.32
N ASP A 13 -12.97 48.61 -32.39
CA ASP A 13 -12.06 47.55 -31.97
C ASP A 13 -12.87 46.32 -31.61
N ARG A 14 -12.86 45.33 -32.48
CA ARG A 14 -13.28 43.97 -32.14
C ARG A 14 -12.21 43.39 -31.22
N LYS A 15 -12.41 43.50 -29.91
CA LYS A 15 -11.71 42.68 -28.94
C LYS A 15 -11.86 41.21 -29.37
N ALA A 16 -10.76 40.61 -29.79
CA ALA A 16 -10.70 39.19 -30.04
C ALA A 16 -11.18 38.46 -28.76
N ALA A 17 -12.30 37.80 -28.85
CA ALA A 17 -12.77 36.94 -27.78
C ALA A 17 -11.69 35.85 -27.57
N ARG A 18 -10.95 35.96 -26.49
CA ARG A 18 -10.11 34.85 -26.01
C ARG A 18 -11.05 33.72 -25.63
N ILE A 19 -11.15 32.72 -26.49
CA ILE A 19 -11.80 31.45 -26.15
C ILE A 19 -10.82 30.76 -25.19
N SER A 20 -10.99 31.03 -23.90
CA SER A 20 -10.45 30.15 -22.89
C SER A 20 -11.37 28.94 -22.81
N ALA A 21 -10.98 27.85 -23.42
CA ALA A 21 -11.62 26.57 -23.13
C ALA A 21 -11.51 26.34 -21.63
N PRO A 22 -12.62 26.10 -20.91
CA PRO A 22 -12.53 25.67 -19.53
C PRO A 22 -11.83 24.31 -19.56
N VAL A 23 -10.61 24.26 -19.05
CA VAL A 23 -10.00 22.99 -18.67
C VAL A 23 -10.86 22.50 -17.50
N ALA A 24 -11.77 21.59 -17.79
CA ALA A 24 -12.49 20.86 -16.77
C ALA A 24 -11.44 20.03 -16.00
N GLN A 25 -10.85 20.64 -14.99
CA GLN A 25 -10.19 19.87 -13.95
C GLN A 25 -11.30 19.12 -13.24
N ASN A 26 -11.50 17.87 -13.67
CA ASN A 26 -12.33 16.94 -12.95
C ASN A 26 -11.59 16.63 -11.66
N ARG A 27 -11.77 17.48 -10.66
CA ARG A 27 -11.41 17.17 -9.28
C ARG A 27 -12.46 16.19 -8.77
N GLY A 28 -12.44 14.98 -9.34
CA GLY A 28 -13.02 13.84 -8.67
C GLY A 28 -12.39 13.80 -7.30
N ARG A 29 -13.21 13.85 -6.26
CA ARG A 29 -12.77 13.53 -4.90
C ARG A 29 -12.26 12.10 -4.93
N HIS A 30 -10.99 11.96 -5.26
CA HIS A 30 -10.28 10.70 -5.10
C HIS A 30 -10.33 10.36 -3.62
N ILE A 31 -10.48 9.08 -3.29
CA ILE A 31 -10.39 8.53 -1.93
C ILE A 31 -9.15 9.06 -1.19
N PHE A 32 -8.12 9.45 -1.93
CA PHE A 32 -6.87 10.06 -1.47
C PHE A 32 -6.86 11.60 -1.37
N GLY A 33 -7.99 12.30 -1.52
CA GLY A 33 -8.04 13.72 -1.16
C GLY A 33 -7.66 14.01 0.30
N MET A 34 -7.69 12.97 1.16
CA MET A 34 -7.13 13.01 2.53
C MET A 34 -5.60 13.00 2.55
N LEU A 35 -4.92 12.63 1.45
CA LEU A 35 -3.46 12.63 1.36
C LEU A 35 -2.89 13.98 0.93
N ASP A 36 -3.69 14.86 0.34
CA ASP A 36 -3.27 16.22 0.00
C ASP A 36 -3.08 17.11 1.24
N ASP A 37 -3.82 16.79 2.33
CA ASP A 37 -3.73 17.47 3.63
C ASP A 37 -3.03 16.58 4.66
N TYR A 38 -1.87 16.00 4.33
CA TYR A 38 -1.11 15.19 5.28
C TYR A 38 -0.65 16.06 6.46
N VAL A 39 -1.46 16.08 7.49
CA VAL A 39 -1.09 16.55 8.83
C VAL A 39 -0.71 15.31 9.66
N PRO A 40 0.55 15.20 10.11
CA PRO A 40 0.99 14.02 10.87
C PRO A 40 0.51 14.08 12.31
N LEU A 41 -0.80 14.01 12.58
CA LEU A 41 -1.30 13.99 13.95
C LEU A 41 -2.72 13.43 14.10
N GLY A 42 -2.84 12.37 14.89
CA GLY A 42 -4.03 12.02 15.65
C GLY A 42 -5.14 11.31 14.88
N ALA A 43 -5.66 10.25 15.47
CA ALA A 43 -6.74 9.38 14.97
C ALA A 43 -7.67 10.06 13.93
N PRO A 44 -7.68 9.63 12.69
CA PRO A 44 -7.95 8.30 12.19
C PRO A 44 -6.85 7.75 11.27
N GLN A 45 -5.62 7.73 11.76
CA GLN A 45 -4.47 7.23 11.00
C GLN A 45 -4.66 5.77 10.58
N THR A 46 -5.35 4.99 11.39
CA THR A 46 -5.64 3.59 11.12
C THR A 46 -6.38 3.41 9.80
N ARG A 47 -7.46 4.16 9.59
CA ARG A 47 -8.24 4.12 8.34
C ARG A 47 -7.42 4.55 7.13
N LEU A 48 -6.57 5.55 7.31
CA LEU A 48 -5.66 6.01 6.27
C LEU A 48 -4.68 4.91 5.87
N TYR A 49 -4.11 4.17 6.82
CA TYR A 49 -3.17 3.10 6.51
C TYR A 49 -3.83 1.90 5.82
N TYR A 50 -5.06 1.53 6.20
CA TYR A 50 -5.81 0.51 5.48
C TYR A 50 -6.19 0.97 4.06
N ALA A 51 -6.66 2.19 3.89
CA ALA A 51 -6.94 2.76 2.58
C ALA A 51 -5.67 2.85 1.71
N LEU A 52 -4.52 3.14 2.31
CA LEU A 52 -3.23 3.15 1.62
C LEU A 52 -2.85 1.77 1.09
N ARG A 53 -3.04 0.73 1.89
CA ARG A 53 -2.81 -0.66 1.47
C ARG A 53 -3.71 -1.08 0.32
N GLU A 54 -4.99 -0.71 0.38
CA GLU A 54 -5.96 -0.99 -0.68
C GLU A 54 -5.58 -0.29 -2.00
N ALA A 55 -5.12 0.95 -1.93
CA ALA A 55 -4.83 1.76 -3.10
C ALA A 55 -3.46 1.52 -3.73
N VAL A 56 -2.48 1.09 -2.95
CA VAL A 56 -1.09 0.89 -3.41
C VAL A 56 -0.70 -0.57 -3.20
N PRO A 57 -0.91 -1.44 -4.21
CA PRO A 57 -0.76 -2.89 -4.08
C PRO A 57 0.60 -3.36 -3.56
N ILE A 58 1.67 -2.64 -3.89
CA ILE A 58 3.02 -2.98 -3.44
C ILE A 58 3.18 -2.84 -1.91
N ILE A 59 2.46 -1.91 -1.28
CA ILE A 59 2.46 -1.73 0.18
C ILE A 59 1.72 -2.88 0.85
N ASP A 60 0.57 -3.26 0.31
CA ASP A 60 -0.19 -4.40 0.82
C ASP A 60 0.59 -5.71 0.68
N ALA A 61 1.20 -5.93 -0.49
CA ALA A 61 2.08 -7.06 -0.73
C ALA A 61 3.26 -7.11 0.24
N ALA A 62 3.85 -5.96 0.60
CA ALA A 62 4.94 -5.88 1.55
C ALA A 62 4.50 -6.32 2.95
N VAL A 63 3.37 -5.82 3.45
CA VAL A 63 2.84 -6.21 4.76
C VAL A 63 2.56 -7.71 4.81
N PHE A 64 1.85 -8.26 3.82
CA PHE A 64 1.57 -9.70 3.78
C PHE A 64 2.81 -10.56 3.62
N LYS A 65 3.82 -10.10 2.88
CA LYS A 65 5.09 -10.83 2.80
C LYS A 65 5.80 -10.90 4.16
N ILE A 66 5.89 -9.81 4.88
CA ILE A 66 6.48 -9.81 6.24
C ILE A 66 5.72 -10.77 7.13
N VAL A 67 4.38 -10.71 7.16
CA VAL A 67 3.55 -11.61 7.97
C VAL A 67 3.83 -13.09 7.67
N ARG A 68 3.97 -13.45 6.39
CA ARG A 68 4.25 -14.83 5.97
C ARG A 68 5.70 -15.26 6.26
N LEU A 69 6.66 -14.35 6.09
CA LEU A 69 8.08 -14.62 6.30
C LEU A 69 8.46 -14.76 7.77
N VAL A 70 7.68 -14.20 8.68
CA VAL A 70 7.87 -14.46 10.13
C VAL A 70 7.79 -15.97 10.43
N GLY A 71 7.07 -16.73 9.63
CA GLY A 71 7.04 -18.20 9.68
C GLY A 71 6.11 -18.76 10.74
N GLY A 72 6.18 -20.09 10.87
CA GLY A 72 5.43 -20.85 11.86
C GLY A 72 6.17 -20.94 13.21
N PHE A 73 5.46 -21.48 14.18
CA PHE A 73 6.01 -21.77 15.50
C PHE A 73 5.37 -23.02 16.08
N THR A 74 6.11 -23.67 16.97
CA THR A 74 5.61 -24.73 17.86
C THR A 74 5.73 -24.27 19.29
N VAL A 75 4.94 -24.90 20.18
CA VAL A 75 5.04 -24.60 21.62
C VAL A 75 5.29 -25.89 22.36
N GLU A 76 6.34 -25.88 23.16
CA GLU A 76 6.76 -27.03 23.95
C GLU A 76 6.46 -26.81 25.44
N CYS A 77 6.10 -27.88 26.15
CA CYS A 77 5.99 -27.91 27.60
C CYS A 77 6.47 -29.24 28.17
N GLY A 78 6.96 -29.22 29.40
CA GLY A 78 7.62 -30.37 30.00
C GLY A 78 6.71 -31.57 30.33
N ASP A 79 5.39 -31.41 30.32
CA ASP A 79 4.40 -32.44 30.58
C ASP A 79 3.80 -32.98 29.29
N LYS A 80 3.83 -34.30 29.08
CA LYS A 80 3.33 -34.96 27.85
C LYS A 80 1.81 -34.87 27.68
N ALA A 81 1.05 -34.87 28.78
CA ALA A 81 -0.42 -34.73 28.68
C ALA A 81 -0.77 -33.28 28.35
N ALA A 82 -0.17 -32.33 29.05
CA ALA A 82 -0.32 -30.90 28.74
C ALA A 82 0.09 -30.58 27.31
N GLN A 83 1.16 -31.19 26.80
CA GLN A 83 1.65 -30.99 25.43
C GLN A 83 0.62 -31.38 24.36
N ARG A 84 -0.11 -32.47 24.56
CA ARG A 84 -1.15 -32.92 23.64
C ARG A 84 -2.34 -31.96 23.63
N GLU A 85 -2.88 -31.65 24.81
CA GLU A 85 -4.01 -30.73 24.92
C GLU A 85 -3.66 -29.31 24.40
N LEU A 86 -2.42 -28.86 24.64
CA LEU A 86 -1.94 -27.59 24.16
C LEU A 86 -1.83 -27.56 22.64
N ARG A 87 -1.37 -28.65 22.01
CA ARG A 87 -1.30 -28.76 20.57
C ARG A 87 -2.69 -28.69 19.95
N ASP A 88 -3.63 -29.49 20.45
CA ASP A 88 -5.02 -29.49 19.98
C ASP A 88 -5.64 -28.09 20.12
N PHE A 89 -5.40 -27.41 21.25
CA PHE A 89 -5.85 -26.04 21.45
C PHE A 89 -5.23 -25.05 20.43
N ILE A 90 -3.93 -25.16 20.15
CA ILE A 90 -3.23 -24.29 19.20
C ILE A 90 -3.78 -24.48 17.79
N GLU A 91 -4.09 -25.71 17.40
CA GLU A 91 -4.59 -26.02 16.07
C GLU A 91 -6.07 -25.63 15.89
N ASP A 92 -6.91 -25.87 16.93
CA ASP A 92 -8.37 -25.80 16.81
C ASP A 92 -9.00 -24.55 17.42
N VAL A 93 -8.24 -23.68 18.12
CA VAL A 93 -8.83 -22.51 18.76
C VAL A 93 -9.55 -21.60 17.74
N PRO A 94 -10.85 -21.30 17.94
CA PRO A 94 -11.58 -20.38 17.06
C PRO A 94 -11.02 -18.96 17.09
N VAL A 95 -10.97 -18.32 15.94
CA VAL A 95 -10.47 -16.95 15.77
C VAL A 95 -11.53 -16.10 15.06
N GLY A 96 -12.09 -15.12 15.74
CA GLY A 96 -13.05 -14.17 15.17
C GLY A 96 -14.32 -14.79 14.60
N GLY A 97 -14.61 -16.05 14.93
CA GLY A 97 -15.85 -16.76 14.58
C GLY A 97 -15.85 -17.47 13.21
N ASN A 98 -14.92 -17.21 12.33
CA ASN A 98 -14.87 -17.81 10.97
C ASN A 98 -13.51 -18.43 10.60
N ARG A 99 -12.54 -18.37 11.48
CA ARG A 99 -11.17 -18.89 11.30
C ARG A 99 -10.77 -19.71 12.50
N MET A 100 -9.77 -20.56 12.34
CA MET A 100 -9.26 -21.44 13.38
C MET A 100 -7.72 -21.38 13.44
N GLY A 101 -7.20 -21.77 14.59
CA GLY A 101 -5.80 -21.92 14.85
C GLY A 101 -5.08 -20.65 15.32
N MET A 102 -4.18 -20.83 16.29
CA MET A 102 -3.39 -19.72 16.86
C MET A 102 -2.51 -19.04 15.81
N ALA A 103 -1.98 -19.78 14.84
CA ALA A 103 -1.20 -19.21 13.75
C ALA A 103 -1.99 -18.15 12.95
N THR A 104 -3.29 -18.40 12.71
CA THR A 104 -4.18 -17.45 12.05
C THR A 104 -4.41 -16.20 12.90
N PHE A 105 -4.58 -16.36 14.20
CA PHE A 105 -4.66 -15.24 15.14
C PHE A 105 -3.39 -14.39 15.10
N ILE A 106 -2.21 -15.01 15.23
CA ILE A 106 -0.91 -14.32 15.26
C ILE A 106 -0.64 -13.62 13.93
N SER A 107 -1.00 -14.22 12.78
CA SER A 107 -0.87 -13.57 11.48
C SER A 107 -1.70 -12.29 11.39
N SER A 108 -2.96 -12.33 11.81
CA SER A 108 -3.83 -11.13 11.83
C SER A 108 -3.37 -10.11 12.87
N TYR A 109 -2.85 -10.57 13.99
CA TYR A 109 -2.30 -9.72 15.05
C TYR A 109 -1.06 -8.98 14.58
N LEU A 110 -0.14 -9.68 13.89
CA LEU A 110 1.06 -9.06 13.30
C LEU A 110 0.70 -8.10 12.18
N GLU A 111 -0.26 -8.46 11.31
CA GLU A 111 -0.75 -7.56 10.25
C GLU A 111 -1.26 -6.23 10.84
N GLN A 112 -2.04 -6.31 11.91
CA GLN A 112 -2.52 -5.15 12.64
C GLN A 112 -1.36 -4.34 13.25
N LEU A 113 -0.40 -5.03 13.87
CA LEU A 113 0.78 -4.41 14.48
C LEU A 113 1.60 -3.61 13.44
N LEU A 114 1.86 -4.20 12.28
CA LEU A 114 2.59 -3.55 11.19
C LEU A 114 1.81 -2.35 10.61
N THR A 115 0.51 -2.54 10.40
CA THR A 115 -0.34 -1.51 9.77
C THR A 115 -0.60 -0.33 10.71
N CYS A 116 -0.91 -0.60 11.98
CA CYS A 116 -1.36 0.42 12.93
C CYS A 116 -0.27 0.83 13.93
N GLY A 117 0.82 0.07 14.01
CA GLY A 117 1.85 0.23 15.04
C GLY A 117 1.44 -0.34 16.41
N THR A 118 0.18 -0.71 16.58
CA THR A 118 -0.38 -1.24 17.82
C THR A 118 -1.34 -2.36 17.49
N ALA A 119 -1.21 -3.48 18.17
CA ALA A 119 -2.14 -4.59 18.06
C ALA A 119 -2.78 -4.89 19.41
N VAL A 120 -4.08 -5.16 19.37
CA VAL A 120 -4.86 -5.54 20.53
C VAL A 120 -5.62 -6.82 20.24
N GLY A 121 -5.45 -7.81 21.13
CA GLY A 121 -6.18 -9.06 21.09
C GLY A 121 -6.87 -9.33 22.42
N GLU A 122 -7.78 -10.28 22.40
CA GLU A 122 -8.51 -10.73 23.59
C GLU A 122 -8.57 -12.25 23.60
N ILE A 123 -8.35 -12.83 24.79
CA ILE A 123 -8.58 -14.24 25.07
C ILE A 123 -10.00 -14.38 25.59
N ILE A 124 -10.89 -14.96 24.80
CA ILE A 124 -12.27 -15.20 25.20
C ILE A 124 -12.32 -16.50 26.01
N THR A 125 -12.87 -16.42 27.22
CA THR A 125 -12.98 -17.57 28.12
C THR A 125 -14.43 -17.95 28.35
N ASP A 126 -14.65 -19.23 28.72
CA ASP A 126 -15.94 -19.68 29.25
C ASP A 126 -16.16 -19.22 30.72
N THR A 127 -17.24 -19.68 31.31
CA THR A 127 -17.63 -19.37 32.70
C THR A 127 -16.64 -19.91 33.73
N GLU A 128 -15.89 -20.97 33.37
CA GLU A 128 -14.86 -21.59 34.22
C GLU A 128 -13.49 -20.93 34.06
N GLY A 129 -13.37 -19.98 33.12
CA GLY A 129 -12.12 -19.26 32.85
C GLY A 129 -11.22 -19.95 31.82
N THR A 130 -11.69 -21.03 31.16
CA THR A 130 -10.91 -21.72 30.15
C THR A 130 -10.95 -20.95 28.81
N PRO A 131 -9.81 -20.69 28.16
CA PRO A 131 -9.78 -20.09 26.83
C PRO A 131 -10.54 -20.90 25.80
N ARG A 132 -11.50 -20.24 25.11
CA ARG A 132 -12.37 -20.87 24.09
C ARG A 132 -12.21 -20.27 22.72
N ALA A 133 -11.78 -19.03 22.62
CA ALA A 133 -11.57 -18.36 21.35
C ALA A 133 -10.53 -17.23 21.52
N LEU A 134 -9.99 -16.80 20.40
CA LEU A 134 -9.12 -15.63 20.29
C LEU A 134 -9.78 -14.58 19.39
N PHE A 135 -9.64 -13.32 19.75
CA PHE A 135 -10.22 -12.22 18.99
C PHE A 135 -9.20 -11.10 18.79
N ASN A 136 -9.04 -10.64 17.55
CA ASN A 136 -8.26 -9.44 17.23
C ASN A 136 -9.22 -8.24 17.27
N ALA A 137 -9.03 -7.36 18.22
CA ALA A 137 -9.88 -6.20 18.41
C ALA A 137 -9.60 -5.14 17.32
N PRO A 138 -10.64 -4.54 16.69
CA PRO A 138 -10.44 -3.45 15.75
C PRO A 138 -9.76 -2.26 16.41
N PRO A 139 -8.68 -1.71 15.83
CA PRO A 139 -7.94 -0.60 16.47
C PRO A 139 -8.79 0.64 16.70
N ASP A 140 -9.78 0.90 15.83
CA ASP A 140 -10.68 2.06 15.91
C ASP A 140 -11.61 2.00 17.15
N ASP A 141 -11.85 0.80 17.68
CA ASP A 141 -12.74 0.59 18.83
C ASP A 141 -11.97 0.59 20.15
N ILE A 142 -10.66 0.75 20.11
CA ILE A 142 -9.80 0.64 21.30
C ILE A 142 -9.20 1.99 21.64
N THR A 143 -9.31 2.35 22.91
CA THR A 143 -8.64 3.52 23.50
C THR A 143 -7.71 3.08 24.62
N LEU A 144 -6.45 3.48 24.56
CA LEU A 144 -5.45 3.21 25.57
C LEU A 144 -5.31 4.41 26.50
N LYS A 145 -5.31 4.18 27.80
CA LYS A 145 -5.06 5.21 28.80
C LYS A 145 -4.02 4.72 29.82
N ARG A 146 -3.17 5.61 30.25
CA ARG A 146 -2.24 5.32 31.33
C ARG A 146 -3.00 5.19 32.64
N ASN A 147 -2.73 4.11 33.39
CA ASN A 147 -3.32 3.91 34.71
C ASN A 147 -2.79 4.97 35.69
N LYS A 148 -3.47 5.15 36.81
CA LYS A 148 -3.08 6.08 37.89
C LYS A 148 -1.70 5.80 38.48
N ASN A 149 -1.23 4.56 38.41
CA ASN A 149 0.12 4.19 38.86
C ASN A 149 1.23 4.66 37.90
N GLY A 150 0.88 5.20 36.71
CA GLY A 150 1.80 5.74 35.72
C GLY A 150 2.56 4.69 34.91
N VAL A 151 2.46 3.41 35.23
CA VAL A 151 3.19 2.29 34.62
C VAL A 151 2.28 1.47 33.72
N ASP A 152 1.13 1.04 34.25
CA ASP A 152 0.21 0.18 33.52
C ASP A 152 -0.64 0.94 32.50
N ILE A 153 -1.09 0.24 31.47
CA ILE A 153 -1.97 0.75 30.44
C ILE A 153 -3.33 0.09 30.59
N ASP A 154 -4.36 0.90 30.78
CA ASP A 154 -5.74 0.45 30.77
C ASP A 154 -6.32 0.49 29.37
N ILE A 155 -6.97 -0.59 28.96
CA ILE A 155 -7.64 -0.75 27.68
C ILE A 155 -9.13 -0.45 27.85
N PHE A 156 -9.63 0.41 26.98
CA PHE A 156 -11.04 0.79 26.91
C PHE A 156 -11.61 0.43 25.54
N THR A 157 -12.86 0.03 25.49
CA THR A 157 -13.64 -0.15 24.26
C THR A 157 -14.52 1.05 24.00
N GLY A 158 -14.71 1.40 22.73
CA GLY A 158 -15.47 2.56 22.30
C GLY A 158 -14.71 3.88 22.35
N CYS A 159 -15.33 4.93 21.85
CA CYS A 159 -14.77 6.28 21.77
C CYS A 159 -15.69 7.31 22.44
N GLY A 160 -15.10 8.37 22.98
CA GLY A 160 -15.85 9.49 23.57
C GLY A 160 -16.67 9.12 24.81
N PRO A 161 -17.92 9.64 24.97
CA PRO A 161 -18.74 9.42 26.16
C PRO A 161 -19.17 7.97 26.41
N GLY A 162 -19.13 7.13 25.36
CA GLY A 162 -19.49 5.71 25.44
C GLY A 162 -18.35 4.78 25.82
N MET A 163 -17.18 5.32 26.11
CA MET A 163 -15.99 4.55 26.42
C MET A 163 -16.15 3.75 27.71
N ARG A 164 -15.87 2.44 27.64
CA ARG A 164 -15.95 1.53 28.78
C ARG A 164 -14.59 0.86 28.99
N ARG A 165 -14.14 0.84 30.24
CA ARG A 165 -12.94 0.07 30.60
C ARG A 165 -13.23 -1.41 30.45
N VAL A 166 -12.36 -2.15 29.78
CA VAL A 166 -12.45 -3.60 29.67
C VAL A 166 -12.36 -4.20 31.08
N ALA A 167 -13.32 -5.07 31.44
CA ALA A 167 -13.43 -5.59 32.80
C ALA A 167 -12.23 -6.51 33.15
N ARG A 168 -11.82 -7.36 32.21
CA ARG A 168 -10.75 -8.35 32.40
C ARG A 168 -9.51 -7.98 31.60
N GLN A 169 -8.76 -6.98 32.10
CA GLN A 169 -7.52 -6.49 31.46
C GLN A 169 -6.46 -7.57 31.31
N GLU A 170 -6.47 -8.56 32.21
CA GLU A 170 -5.56 -9.71 32.17
C GLU A 170 -5.76 -10.64 30.97
N LEU A 171 -6.92 -10.60 30.33
CA LEU A 171 -7.19 -11.37 29.10
C LEU A 171 -6.89 -10.58 27.83
N CYS A 172 -6.60 -9.29 27.96
CA CYS A 172 -6.20 -8.47 26.83
C CYS A 172 -4.73 -8.66 26.48
N LEU A 173 -4.45 -8.76 25.21
CA LEU A 173 -3.13 -8.83 24.63
C LEU A 173 -2.85 -7.48 23.96
N LEU A 174 -1.76 -6.83 24.34
CA LEU A 174 -1.35 -5.55 23.79
C LEU A 174 0.11 -5.65 23.34
N SER A 175 0.38 -5.28 22.10
CA SER A 175 1.72 -5.09 21.57
C SER A 175 1.84 -3.75 20.86
N VAL A 176 3.01 -3.14 20.97
CA VAL A 176 3.33 -1.87 20.33
C VAL A 176 4.63 -2.02 19.54
N LEU A 177 4.66 -1.47 18.34
CA LEU A 177 5.81 -1.48 17.46
C LEU A 177 6.54 -0.13 17.59
N ASP A 178 7.82 -0.16 17.94
CA ASP A 178 8.71 1.00 18.06
C ASP A 178 8.03 2.23 18.69
N PRO A 179 7.55 2.13 19.94
CA PRO A 179 6.89 3.22 20.61
C PRO A 179 7.84 4.38 20.84
N GLN A 180 7.39 5.61 20.60
CA GLN A 180 8.15 6.78 21.01
C GLN A 180 8.17 6.89 22.56
N PRO A 181 9.23 7.47 23.15
CA PRO A 181 9.28 7.65 24.58
C PRO A 181 8.02 8.35 25.12
N GLY A 182 7.34 7.70 26.06
CA GLY A 182 6.08 8.23 26.65
C GLY A 182 4.83 8.00 25.84
N ALA A 183 4.89 7.47 24.62
CA ALA A 183 3.71 7.12 23.84
C ALA A 183 3.04 5.83 24.36
N LEU A 184 1.70 5.79 24.27
CA LEU A 184 0.90 4.60 24.60
C LEU A 184 0.71 3.69 23.37
N THR A 185 0.88 4.25 22.19
CA THR A 185 0.74 3.57 20.90
C THR A 185 2.10 3.44 20.22
N GLY A 186 2.26 2.41 19.42
CA GLY A 186 3.45 2.22 18.60
C GLY A 186 3.44 3.06 17.32
N THR A 187 4.50 2.90 16.56
CA THR A 187 4.68 3.55 15.26
C THR A 187 4.37 2.56 14.14
N SER A 188 3.44 2.91 13.26
CA SER A 188 3.12 2.10 12.07
C SER A 188 4.35 1.94 11.16
N LEU A 189 4.53 0.75 10.59
CA LEU A 189 5.49 0.52 9.51
C LEU A 189 5.21 1.46 8.32
N LEU A 190 3.94 1.81 8.10
CA LEU A 190 3.50 2.64 6.98
C LEU A 190 3.64 4.16 7.22
N LYS A 191 4.13 4.56 8.40
CA LYS A 191 4.34 5.98 8.71
C LYS A 191 5.31 6.62 7.71
N GLY A 192 4.89 7.73 7.10
CA GLY A 192 5.64 8.45 6.06
C GLY A 192 5.30 8.02 4.62
N LEU A 193 4.74 6.83 4.41
CA LEU A 193 4.35 6.37 3.07
C LEU A 193 3.14 7.11 2.46
N PRO A 194 2.19 7.69 3.21
CA PRO A 194 1.06 8.40 2.60
C PRO A 194 1.49 9.50 1.63
N PHE A 195 2.50 10.29 1.98
CA PHE A 195 3.02 11.33 1.09
C PHE A 195 3.66 10.74 -0.17
N VAL A 196 4.56 9.77 -0.03
CA VAL A 196 5.23 9.08 -1.15
C VAL A 196 4.20 8.47 -2.09
N SER A 197 3.19 7.81 -1.54
CA SER A 197 2.12 7.16 -2.30
C SER A 197 1.23 8.16 -3.01
N SER A 198 0.93 9.32 -2.41
CA SER A 198 0.14 10.35 -3.08
C SER A 198 0.83 10.88 -4.34
N VAL A 199 2.14 11.08 -4.28
CA VAL A 199 2.94 11.48 -5.44
C VAL A 199 2.96 10.39 -6.51
N LEU A 200 3.15 9.12 -6.10
CA LEU A 200 3.15 7.96 -7.00
C LEU A 200 1.82 7.83 -7.75
N LEU A 201 0.70 7.95 -7.05
CA LEU A 201 -0.63 7.88 -7.65
C LEU A 201 -0.89 9.03 -8.62
N LYS A 202 -0.47 10.26 -8.30
CA LYS A 202 -0.55 11.40 -9.22
C LYS A 202 0.25 11.17 -10.50
N ILE A 203 1.41 10.51 -10.41
CA ILE A 203 2.18 10.14 -11.61
C ILE A 203 1.41 9.10 -12.43
N PHE A 204 0.85 8.05 -11.81
CA PHE A 204 0.06 7.05 -12.51
C PHE A 204 -1.20 7.64 -13.16
N GLU A 205 -1.90 8.55 -12.50
CA GLU A 205 -3.03 9.30 -13.10
C GLU A 205 -2.58 10.11 -14.33
N SER A 206 -1.41 10.77 -14.23
CA SER A 206 -0.85 11.53 -15.34
C SER A 206 -0.44 10.62 -16.50
N ILE A 207 0.12 9.46 -16.23
CA ILE A 207 0.43 8.43 -17.24
C ILE A 207 -0.88 7.99 -17.92
N GLY A 208 -1.90 7.61 -17.15
CA GLY A 208 -3.20 7.20 -17.67
C GLY A 208 -3.82 8.26 -18.57
N ALA A 209 -3.88 9.53 -18.12
CA ALA A 209 -4.39 10.64 -18.90
C ALA A 209 -3.58 10.89 -20.19
N ASN A 210 -2.27 10.71 -20.16
CA ASN A 210 -1.43 10.82 -21.33
C ASN A 210 -1.70 9.67 -22.34
N TRP A 211 -1.86 8.45 -21.86
CA TRP A 211 -2.22 7.30 -22.69
C TRP A 211 -3.60 7.47 -23.34
N GLU A 212 -4.60 7.99 -22.62
CA GLU A 212 -5.90 8.32 -23.16
C GLU A 212 -5.80 9.41 -24.26
N ARG A 213 -4.94 10.43 -24.07
CA ARG A 213 -4.72 11.47 -25.07
C ARG A 213 -4.02 10.95 -26.31
N VAL A 214 -3.02 10.08 -26.15
CA VAL A 214 -2.30 9.48 -27.27
C VAL A 214 -3.16 8.44 -27.99
N GLY A 215 -3.95 7.66 -27.26
CA GLY A 215 -4.88 6.68 -27.82
C GLY A 215 -6.04 7.32 -28.61
N ASN A 216 -6.47 8.51 -28.22
CA ASN A 216 -7.49 9.29 -28.91
C ASN A 216 -6.83 10.27 -29.89
N LEU A 217 -6.28 9.74 -30.98
CA LEU A 217 -5.68 10.53 -32.04
C LEU A 217 -6.68 11.56 -32.57
N ARG A 218 -6.35 12.84 -32.46
CA ARG A 218 -7.10 13.92 -33.04
C ARG A 218 -6.38 14.42 -34.28
N PHE A 219 -7.12 14.59 -35.36
CA PHE A 219 -6.56 15.08 -36.61
C PHE A 219 -7.04 16.51 -36.85
N ALA A 220 -6.11 17.42 -37.14
CA ALA A 220 -6.43 18.71 -37.72
C ALA A 220 -6.25 18.60 -39.21
N VAL A 221 -7.37 18.70 -39.93
CA VAL A 221 -7.37 18.78 -41.38
C VAL A 221 -7.44 20.25 -41.76
N THR A 222 -6.38 20.75 -42.38
CA THR A 222 -6.29 22.14 -42.82
C THR A 222 -6.29 22.20 -44.31
N TYR A 223 -7.22 22.97 -44.89
CA TYR A 223 -7.25 23.28 -46.29
C TYR A 223 -6.68 24.70 -46.53
N ASN A 224 -5.61 24.79 -47.32
CA ASN A 224 -5.01 26.06 -47.69
C ASN A 224 -5.50 26.46 -49.09
N PRO A 225 -6.38 27.49 -49.21
CA PRO A 225 -6.86 27.93 -50.51
C PRO A 225 -5.72 28.53 -51.34
N LYS A 226 -5.66 28.20 -52.63
CA LYS A 226 -4.75 28.86 -53.57
C LYS A 226 -5.12 30.35 -53.70
N ASN A 227 -4.19 31.16 -54.24
CA ASN A 227 -4.33 32.60 -54.34
C ASN A 227 -5.40 33.07 -55.41
N ASP A 228 -6.34 32.20 -55.73
CA ASP A 228 -7.45 32.46 -56.65
C ASP A 228 -8.69 32.93 -55.87
N ALA A 229 -9.37 33.96 -56.41
CA ALA A 229 -10.56 34.54 -55.78
C ALA A 229 -11.72 33.53 -55.67
N ILE A 230 -11.83 32.61 -56.63
CA ILE A 230 -12.83 31.56 -56.65
C ILE A 230 -12.55 30.52 -55.58
N ASP A 231 -11.28 30.09 -55.43
CA ASP A 231 -10.90 29.10 -54.45
C ASP A 231 -11.08 29.61 -53.00
N ARG A 232 -10.82 30.91 -52.78
CA ARG A 232 -11.08 31.56 -51.49
C ARG A 232 -12.57 31.64 -51.15
N ALA A 233 -13.42 31.86 -52.13
CA ALA A 233 -14.87 31.94 -51.93
C ALA A 233 -15.47 30.60 -51.46
N TYR A 234 -14.96 29.50 -51.97
CA TYR A 234 -15.42 28.14 -51.64
C TYR A 234 -14.53 27.39 -50.62
N ALA A 235 -13.54 28.03 -50.06
CA ALA A 235 -12.59 27.39 -49.13
C ALA A 235 -13.27 26.76 -47.91
N LYS A 236 -14.32 27.40 -47.37
CA LYS A 236 -15.08 26.88 -46.24
C LYS A 236 -15.85 25.60 -46.58
N ASP A 237 -16.50 25.60 -47.74
CA ASP A 237 -17.31 24.44 -48.15
C ASP A 237 -16.40 23.24 -48.48
N ARG A 238 -15.27 23.49 -49.13
CA ARG A 238 -14.25 22.46 -49.38
C ARG A 238 -13.66 21.90 -48.06
N ALA A 239 -13.34 22.76 -47.11
CA ALA A 239 -12.85 22.30 -45.79
C ALA A 239 -13.87 21.43 -45.06
N LEU A 240 -15.16 21.79 -45.12
CA LEU A 240 -16.26 20.99 -44.57
C LEU A 240 -16.42 19.64 -45.28
N GLN A 241 -16.30 19.63 -46.61
CA GLN A 241 -16.39 18.40 -47.39
C GLN A 241 -15.23 17.46 -47.06
N VAL A 242 -13.99 17.96 -47.02
CA VAL A 242 -12.80 17.18 -46.61
C VAL A 242 -12.95 16.64 -45.20
N ALA A 243 -13.46 17.46 -44.27
CA ALA A 243 -13.68 17.02 -42.90
C ALA A 243 -14.74 15.90 -42.79
N LYS A 244 -15.79 15.97 -43.62
CA LYS A 244 -16.83 14.94 -43.67
C LYS A 244 -16.30 13.63 -44.25
N GLU A 245 -15.63 13.67 -45.39
CA GLU A 245 -15.04 12.50 -46.04
C GLU A 245 -13.98 11.84 -45.15
N TRP A 246 -13.16 12.66 -44.45
CA TRP A 246 -12.21 12.16 -43.44
C TRP A 246 -12.93 11.48 -42.28
N GLY A 247 -13.98 12.09 -41.74
CA GLY A 247 -14.78 11.52 -40.66
C GLY A 247 -15.40 10.16 -41.02
N GLU A 248 -15.91 10.05 -42.25
CA GLU A 248 -16.50 8.82 -42.79
C GLU A 248 -15.45 7.74 -43.03
N ALA A 249 -14.24 8.09 -43.50
CA ALA A 249 -13.11 7.15 -43.65
C ALA A 249 -12.62 6.59 -42.30
N MET A 250 -12.62 7.42 -41.25
CA MET A 250 -12.18 7.01 -39.91
C MET A 250 -13.24 6.24 -39.11
N GLN A 251 -14.53 6.36 -39.46
CA GLN A 251 -15.62 5.66 -38.77
C GLN A 251 -15.83 4.20 -39.23
N SER A 252 -15.33 3.84 -40.42
CA SER A 252 -15.46 2.47 -40.93
C SER A 252 -14.45 1.53 -40.27
N GLY A 253 -14.86 0.94 -39.16
CA GLY A 253 -14.01 0.06 -38.31
C GLY A 253 -13.65 -1.31 -38.92
N SER A 254 -14.00 -1.62 -40.16
CA SER A 254 -13.74 -2.92 -40.79
C SER A 254 -12.95 -2.85 -42.12
N GLU A 255 -12.82 -1.71 -42.73
CA GLU A 255 -12.06 -1.54 -43.98
C GLU A 255 -11.13 -0.31 -43.85
N ILE A 256 -9.84 -0.51 -44.09
CA ILE A 256 -8.89 0.59 -44.25
C ILE A 256 -9.20 1.26 -45.56
N ARG A 257 -9.80 2.48 -45.55
CA ARG A 257 -10.06 3.28 -46.73
C ARG A 257 -8.99 4.35 -46.86
N ASP A 258 -8.35 4.37 -48.01
CA ASP A 258 -7.41 5.42 -48.36
C ASP A 258 -8.16 6.74 -48.56
N PHE A 259 -7.69 7.81 -47.90
CA PHE A 259 -8.19 9.15 -48.09
C PHE A 259 -7.40 9.84 -49.21
N VAL A 260 -8.09 10.20 -50.29
CA VAL A 260 -7.50 10.93 -51.40
C VAL A 260 -8.10 12.33 -51.48
N ALA A 261 -7.33 13.35 -51.13
CA ALA A 261 -7.74 14.74 -51.24
C ALA A 261 -7.14 15.40 -52.48
N VAL A 262 -7.96 16.16 -53.20
CA VAL A 262 -7.52 17.00 -54.31
C VAL A 262 -7.39 18.44 -53.80
N GLY A 263 -6.19 18.96 -53.69
CA GLY A 263 -5.89 20.30 -53.22
C GLY A 263 -4.75 20.34 -52.23
N ASP A 264 -4.44 21.53 -51.70
CA ASP A 264 -3.43 21.70 -50.63
C ASP A 264 -4.04 21.39 -49.26
N VAL A 265 -4.14 20.11 -48.96
CA VAL A 265 -4.68 19.60 -47.67
C VAL A 265 -3.50 19.13 -46.80
N GLN A 266 -3.40 19.71 -45.62
CA GLN A 266 -2.44 19.25 -44.59
C GLN A 266 -3.18 18.56 -43.46
N ILE A 267 -2.80 17.32 -43.18
CA ILE A 267 -3.33 16.55 -42.06
C ILE A 267 -2.24 16.54 -40.98
N LYS A 268 -2.53 17.17 -39.85
CA LYS A 268 -1.67 17.11 -38.66
C LYS A 268 -2.35 16.30 -37.59
N VAL A 269 -1.62 15.37 -37.03
CA VAL A 269 -2.04 14.68 -35.81
C VAL A 269 -1.84 15.63 -34.63
N ILE A 270 -2.93 15.98 -33.95
CA ILE A 270 -2.86 16.81 -32.72
C ILE A 270 -2.83 15.90 -31.52
N GLY A 271 -1.85 16.09 -30.67
CA GLY A 271 -1.70 15.34 -29.41
C GLY A 271 -0.68 14.20 -29.48
N ALA A 272 -0.09 13.96 -30.65
CA ALA A 272 1.01 13.00 -30.82
C ALA A 272 2.42 13.67 -30.87
N ASP A 273 2.53 14.98 -30.70
CA ASP A 273 3.80 15.67 -30.61
C ASP A 273 4.52 15.31 -29.27
N ASN A 274 4.93 14.08 -29.19
CA ASN A 274 6.14 13.53 -28.58
C ASN A 274 6.66 14.13 -27.28
N GLN A 275 5.86 14.27 -26.25
CA GLN A 275 6.47 14.24 -24.91
C GLN A 275 5.56 13.49 -23.92
N ILE A 276 5.51 12.17 -24.06
CA ILE A 276 5.27 11.35 -22.88
C ILE A 276 6.47 11.64 -21.97
N LEU A 277 6.23 12.40 -20.89
CA LEU A 277 7.23 12.62 -19.87
C LEU A 277 7.78 11.25 -19.43
N ASP A 278 9.09 11.09 -19.50
CA ASP A 278 9.73 9.89 -18.95
C ASP A 278 9.42 9.82 -17.46
N SER A 279 8.54 8.90 -17.11
CA SER A 279 8.08 8.69 -15.73
C SER A 279 8.84 7.56 -15.04
N GLU A 280 9.77 6.87 -15.72
CA GLU A 280 10.49 5.72 -15.18
C GLU A 280 11.32 6.12 -13.94
N VAL A 281 12.11 7.16 -14.07
CA VAL A 281 13.01 7.61 -12.99
C VAL A 281 12.24 8.05 -11.74
N PRO A 282 11.24 8.96 -11.81
CA PRO A 282 10.50 9.37 -10.62
C PRO A 282 9.67 8.25 -10.00
N VAL A 283 9.06 7.37 -10.80
CA VAL A 283 8.34 6.20 -10.29
C VAL A 283 9.30 5.28 -9.54
N ARG A 284 10.46 4.99 -10.12
CA ARG A 284 11.48 4.16 -9.49
C ARG A 284 11.94 4.74 -8.15
N GLN A 285 12.24 6.03 -8.08
CA GLN A 285 12.65 6.70 -6.84
C GLN A 285 11.58 6.61 -5.73
N LEU A 286 10.30 6.72 -6.08
CA LEU A 286 9.21 6.57 -5.12
C LEU A 286 9.05 5.12 -4.65
N LEU A 287 9.20 4.15 -5.54
CA LEU A 287 9.20 2.73 -5.19
C LEU A 287 10.40 2.38 -4.29
N GLU A 288 11.58 2.97 -4.52
CA GLU A 288 12.76 2.83 -3.66
C GLU A 288 12.50 3.32 -2.22
N GLN A 289 11.72 4.40 -2.05
CA GLN A 289 11.31 4.86 -0.71
C GLN A 289 10.37 3.86 -0.02
N ILE A 290 9.46 3.22 -0.76
CA ILE A 290 8.57 2.18 -0.22
C ILE A 290 9.40 0.96 0.19
N VAL A 291 10.31 0.52 -0.66
CA VAL A 291 11.23 -0.60 -0.39
C VAL A 291 12.08 -0.31 0.85
N ALA A 292 12.72 0.85 0.91
CA ALA A 292 13.54 1.26 2.04
C ALA A 292 12.74 1.30 3.35
N LYS A 293 11.47 1.75 3.30
CA LYS A 293 10.61 1.82 4.49
C LYS A 293 10.14 0.44 4.97
N THR A 294 9.88 -0.48 4.06
CA THR A 294 9.40 -1.83 4.39
C THR A 294 10.53 -2.80 4.76
N GLY A 295 11.77 -2.46 4.41
CA GLY A 295 12.94 -3.32 4.65
C GLY A 295 13.00 -4.59 3.79
N LEU A 296 12.03 -4.77 2.86
CA LEU A 296 12.01 -5.93 1.99
C LEU A 296 12.91 -5.73 0.78
N PRO A 297 13.72 -6.73 0.39
CA PRO A 297 14.47 -6.70 -0.85
C PRO A 297 13.56 -6.45 -2.08
N PRO A 298 13.98 -5.64 -3.07
CA PRO A 298 13.16 -5.31 -4.24
C PRO A 298 12.62 -6.51 -4.99
N PHE A 299 13.43 -7.56 -5.16
CA PHE A 299 13.04 -8.77 -5.86
C PHE A 299 11.85 -9.50 -5.21
N MET A 300 11.72 -9.40 -3.88
CA MET A 300 10.57 -9.96 -3.16
C MET A 300 9.26 -9.23 -3.46
N LEU A 301 9.35 -7.99 -3.90
CA LEU A 301 8.20 -7.18 -4.31
C LEU A 301 7.97 -7.21 -5.83
N GLY A 302 8.69 -8.08 -6.56
CA GLY A 302 8.58 -8.21 -8.01
C GLY A 302 9.29 -7.11 -8.80
N LEU A 303 10.18 -6.36 -8.15
CA LEU A 303 10.96 -5.29 -8.79
C LEU A 303 12.30 -5.86 -9.27
N SER A 304 12.51 -5.85 -10.59
CA SER A 304 13.71 -6.39 -11.26
C SER A 304 14.86 -5.36 -11.31
N TRP A 305 15.26 -4.83 -10.15
CA TRP A 305 16.44 -3.97 -10.11
C TRP A 305 17.70 -4.84 -10.07
N SER A 306 18.72 -4.41 -10.79
CA SER A 306 19.99 -5.12 -10.81
C SER A 306 20.60 -5.21 -9.41
N SER A 307 20.70 -6.41 -8.87
CA SER A 307 21.43 -6.71 -7.63
C SER A 307 22.47 -7.76 -7.90
N THR A 308 23.61 -7.67 -7.21
CA THR A 308 24.62 -8.74 -7.25
C THR A 308 24.21 -9.83 -6.25
N GLU A 309 24.65 -11.07 -6.49
CA GLU A 309 24.40 -12.20 -5.58
C GLU A 309 24.82 -11.87 -4.13
N ARG A 310 25.96 -11.24 -3.96
CA ARG A 310 26.45 -10.80 -2.65
C ARG A 310 25.52 -9.77 -1.98
N MET A 311 24.96 -8.81 -2.74
CA MET A 311 23.98 -7.86 -2.23
C MET A 311 22.70 -8.56 -1.80
N SER A 312 22.22 -9.52 -2.58
CA SER A 312 21.00 -10.28 -2.26
C SER A 312 21.16 -11.09 -0.97
N SER A 313 22.32 -11.72 -0.76
CA SER A 313 22.63 -12.45 0.47
C SER A 313 22.66 -11.50 1.70
N GLN A 314 23.32 -10.35 1.59
CA GLN A 314 23.35 -9.36 2.67
C GLN A 314 21.95 -8.79 3.00
N GLN A 315 21.12 -8.58 1.99
CA GLN A 315 19.73 -8.14 2.19
C GLN A 315 18.89 -9.23 2.86
N ALA A 316 19.10 -10.49 2.54
CA ALA A 316 18.45 -11.62 3.18
C ALA A 316 18.82 -11.72 4.68
N ASP A 317 20.11 -11.55 5.02
CA ASP A 317 20.58 -11.55 6.41
C ASP A 317 19.99 -10.38 7.22
N ALA A 318 19.94 -9.18 6.63
CA ALA A 318 19.32 -8.03 7.27
C ALA A 318 17.80 -8.25 7.49
N LEU A 319 17.11 -8.80 6.50
CA LEU A 319 15.69 -9.13 6.63
C LEU A 319 15.44 -10.19 7.71
N THR A 320 16.31 -11.22 7.83
CA THR A 320 16.19 -12.21 8.88
C THR A 320 16.25 -11.57 10.28
N SER A 321 17.14 -10.61 10.48
CA SER A 321 17.23 -9.87 11.76
C SER A 321 15.96 -9.06 12.06
N GLU A 322 15.34 -8.45 11.05
CA GLU A 322 14.06 -7.74 11.18
C GLU A 322 12.92 -8.69 11.54
N LEU A 323 12.84 -9.84 10.87
CA LEU A 323 11.81 -10.85 11.16
C LEU A 323 11.95 -11.41 12.58
N GLU A 324 13.17 -11.62 13.07
CA GLU A 324 13.40 -12.00 14.44
C GLU A 324 13.01 -10.92 15.45
N ALA A 325 13.11 -9.63 15.08
CA ALA A 325 12.60 -8.56 15.93
C ALA A 325 11.07 -8.65 16.11
N TYR A 326 10.32 -8.95 15.04
CA TYR A 326 8.88 -9.20 15.15
C TYR A 326 8.56 -10.45 15.98
N ARG A 327 9.31 -11.54 15.83
CA ARG A 327 9.19 -12.75 16.66
C ARG A 327 9.36 -12.45 18.16
N ARG A 328 10.32 -11.59 18.52
CA ARG A 328 10.52 -11.16 19.92
C ARG A 328 9.29 -10.43 20.48
N ILE A 329 8.55 -9.68 19.66
CA ILE A 329 7.31 -9.00 20.07
C ILE A 329 6.16 -10.01 20.22
N LEU A 330 6.09 -11.02 19.34
CA LEU A 330 5.00 -12.01 19.30
C LEU A 330 5.16 -13.12 20.33
N THR A 331 6.37 -13.50 20.66
CA THR A 331 6.67 -14.60 21.63
C THR A 331 5.96 -14.41 22.98
N PRO A 332 5.98 -13.24 23.62
CA PRO A 332 5.24 -13.03 24.88
C PRO A 332 3.72 -13.17 24.71
N VAL A 333 3.17 -12.81 23.55
CA VAL A 333 1.74 -12.91 23.24
C VAL A 333 1.33 -14.38 23.16
N ILE A 334 2.06 -15.17 22.36
CA ILE A 334 1.85 -16.62 22.21
C ILE A 334 1.97 -17.30 23.57
N ARG A 335 3.05 -17.03 24.29
CA ARG A 335 3.29 -17.59 25.62
C ARG A 335 2.15 -17.27 26.59
N ARG A 336 1.64 -16.03 26.59
CA ARG A 336 0.54 -15.60 27.47
C ARG A 336 -0.74 -16.38 27.19
N ILE A 337 -1.09 -16.60 25.92
CA ILE A 337 -2.25 -17.39 25.52
C ILE A 337 -2.10 -18.83 26.00
N CYS A 338 -0.95 -19.46 25.71
CA CYS A 338 -0.67 -20.84 26.11
C CYS A 338 -0.67 -21.02 27.63
N MET A 339 -0.09 -20.07 28.38
CA MET A 339 -0.08 -20.11 29.83
C MET A 339 -1.49 -19.90 30.43
N ALA A 340 -2.35 -19.09 29.81
CA ALA A 340 -3.73 -18.97 30.24
C ALA A 340 -4.49 -20.30 30.06
N PHE A 341 -4.28 -20.99 28.95
CA PHE A 341 -4.85 -22.32 28.70
C PHE A 341 -4.33 -23.37 29.70
N LEU A 342 -3.02 -23.51 29.83
CA LEU A 342 -2.40 -24.50 30.75
C LEU A 342 -2.88 -24.32 32.19
N ARG A 343 -2.90 -23.08 32.67
CA ARG A 343 -3.35 -22.79 34.04
C ARG A 343 -4.84 -23.12 34.25
N SER A 344 -5.69 -22.83 33.26
CA SER A 344 -7.11 -23.16 33.35
C SER A 344 -7.39 -24.67 33.39
N ARG A 345 -6.45 -25.47 32.83
CA ARG A 345 -6.47 -26.95 32.89
C ARG A 345 -5.78 -27.52 34.10
N GLY A 346 -5.22 -26.69 34.96
CA GLY A 346 -4.51 -27.13 36.20
C GLY A 346 -3.07 -27.57 35.98
N TYR A 347 -2.49 -27.35 34.79
CA TYR A 347 -1.08 -27.65 34.54
C TYR A 347 -0.17 -26.59 35.08
N GLY A 348 0.90 -26.99 35.78
CA GLY A 348 1.93 -26.11 36.35
C GLY A 348 3.15 -25.92 35.47
N CYS A 349 3.19 -26.52 34.27
CA CYS A 349 4.32 -26.40 33.34
C CYS A 349 4.34 -25.02 32.64
N THR A 350 5.52 -24.65 32.15
CA THR A 350 5.71 -23.43 31.34
C THR A 350 5.70 -23.76 29.88
N ALA A 351 5.13 -22.85 29.08
CA ALA A 351 5.14 -22.92 27.63
C ALA A 351 6.38 -22.23 27.07
N GLU A 352 7.11 -22.92 26.21
CA GLU A 352 8.27 -22.41 25.48
C GLU A 352 7.91 -22.34 23.98
N VAL A 353 8.12 -21.19 23.37
CA VAL A 353 7.80 -20.96 21.95
C VAL A 353 9.05 -21.20 21.13
N VAL A 354 8.98 -22.13 20.21
CA VAL A 354 10.05 -22.48 19.27
C VAL A 354 9.61 -22.05 17.88
N TRP A 355 10.34 -21.12 17.30
CA TRP A 355 10.06 -20.64 15.94
C TRP A 355 10.77 -21.51 14.91
N ASP A 356 10.10 -21.70 13.77
CA ASP A 356 10.72 -22.35 12.62
C ASP A 356 11.90 -21.52 12.10
N ASP A 357 12.89 -22.17 11.53
CA ASP A 357 14.04 -21.48 10.96
C ASP A 357 13.61 -20.56 9.78
N ILE A 358 14.12 -19.34 9.74
CA ILE A 358 13.91 -18.43 8.60
C ILE A 358 14.87 -18.81 7.50
N THR A 359 14.39 -19.52 6.49
CA THR A 359 15.18 -19.98 5.36
C THR A 359 15.00 -19.05 4.17
N LEU A 360 15.83 -18.01 4.07
CA LEU A 360 15.85 -17.06 2.94
C LEU A 360 17.02 -17.33 1.98
N GLN A 361 17.94 -18.22 2.34
CA GLN A 361 19.12 -18.60 1.57
C GLN A 361 18.88 -19.93 0.84
N ASP A 362 19.65 -20.15 -0.22
CA ASP A 362 19.63 -21.40 -0.98
C ASP A 362 20.05 -22.56 -0.07
N GLU A 363 19.33 -23.70 -0.11
CA GLU A 363 19.63 -24.91 0.67
C GLU A 363 21.06 -25.39 0.46
N VAL A 364 21.64 -25.19 -0.72
CA VAL A 364 23.02 -25.56 -1.06
C VAL A 364 24.01 -24.72 -0.25
N GLU A 365 23.78 -23.43 -0.09
CA GLU A 365 24.65 -22.56 0.71
C GLU A 365 24.54 -22.87 2.20
N GLN A 366 23.34 -23.17 2.69
CA GLN A 366 23.13 -23.59 4.08
C GLN A 366 23.83 -24.91 4.37
N SER A 367 23.76 -25.88 3.47
CA SER A 367 24.44 -27.17 3.62
C SER A 367 25.95 -27.00 3.63
N LYS A 368 26.52 -26.11 2.80
CA LYS A 368 27.95 -25.76 2.82
C LYS A 368 28.33 -25.07 4.13
N ALA A 369 27.54 -24.11 4.61
CA ALA A 369 27.78 -23.42 5.88
C ALA A 369 27.72 -24.39 7.08
N ALA A 370 26.78 -25.33 7.08
CA ALA A 370 26.68 -26.37 8.09
C ALA A 370 27.90 -27.30 8.05
N LEU A 371 28.37 -27.69 6.86
CA LEU A 371 29.59 -28.50 6.69
C LEU A 371 30.83 -27.78 7.24
N TYR A 372 30.99 -26.49 6.90
CA TYR A 372 32.12 -25.68 7.39
C TYR A 372 32.07 -25.48 8.90
N ARG A 373 30.88 -25.27 9.48
CA ARG A 373 30.73 -25.21 10.98
C ARG A 373 31.11 -26.54 11.66
N ALA A 374 30.67 -27.67 11.07
CA ALA A 374 30.99 -28.99 11.59
C ALA A 374 32.51 -29.29 11.48
N GLN A 375 33.15 -28.87 10.37
CA GLN A 375 34.59 -28.96 10.18
C GLN A 375 35.36 -28.09 11.19
N ALA A 376 34.93 -26.83 11.38
CA ALA A 376 35.53 -25.92 12.35
C ALA A 376 35.40 -26.47 13.80
N LYS A 377 34.25 -27.08 14.14
CA LYS A 377 34.03 -27.70 15.45
C LYS A 377 34.90 -28.92 15.66
N LYS A 378 35.18 -29.71 14.61
CA LYS A 378 36.12 -30.83 14.64
C LYS A 378 37.56 -30.37 14.78
N LEU A 379 37.96 -29.27 14.18
CA LEU A 379 39.28 -28.68 14.26
C LEU A 379 39.54 -28.03 15.64
N ASN A 380 38.51 -27.41 16.23
CA ASN A 380 38.61 -26.76 17.54
C ASN A 380 38.33 -27.71 18.73
N GLY A 381 37.81 -28.90 18.50
CA GLY A 381 37.51 -29.91 19.54
C GLY A 381 38.51 -31.08 19.58
N GLY A 382 39.67 -30.90 18.99
CA GLY A 382 40.75 -31.87 18.94
C GLY A 382 41.89 -31.56 19.92
N GLU A 383 41.56 -31.12 21.17
CA GLU A 383 42.41 -31.20 22.36
C GLU A 383 41.72 -32.00 23.45
#